data_92b0fd50e89e305c512a44db879c6196
#
_entry.id   92b0fd50e89e305c512a44db879c6196
#
_cell.length_a   1.000
_cell.length_b   1.000
_cell.length_c   1.000
_cell.angle_alpha   90.00
_cell.angle_beta   90.00
_cell.angle_gamma   90.00
#
_symmetry.space_group_name_H-M   'P 1'
#
loop_
_entity.id
_entity.type
_entity.pdbx_description
1 polymer ?
#
loop_
_entity_poly.entity_id
_entity_poly.type
_entity_poly.pdbx_seq_one_letter_code
_entity_poly.pdbx_strand_id
1 'polypeptide(L)'
;MIRFKDVEKVFGGPLARLRGERVRALDGVSLEVPPGAAVGLVGPNGAGKSTLIRLLLGYISPTRGGVQVGGRLPRDYAERHGIAYVPDRVSLPHAWTVRGALHAFTALGEVEKPAERIERIMRRLGLTELAHRRVAALSKGNLQRLALAQALMADRKVMVLDEGTDGLDPEWVARVREMLAEWRRADPERVLIFASHDLDEVERVAEQAVVLSEGRVREVIDLRGGGGPLPAYRLEVEGTDAGKRVEAAFPGALPVPGEAHAFRVEAASPRDLTHRLQALAERGGIVRAVIPERATLRERYRHGVASAARPAPKPDASAAAGGKAGRA
;
A
#
# COMPACT_ATOMS: atom_id res chain seq x y z
N MET A 1 -1.21 15.69 7.99
CA MET A 1 -0.45 15.60 6.72
C MET A 1 0.93 15.04 6.98
N ILE A 2 1.34 14.03 6.23
CA ILE A 2 2.71 13.46 6.25
C ILE A 2 3.36 13.82 4.93
N ARG A 3 4.62 14.28 4.99
CA ARG A 3 5.36 14.71 3.79
C ARG A 3 6.77 14.13 3.81
N PHE A 4 7.14 13.48 2.73
CA PHE A 4 8.50 13.11 2.38
C PHE A 4 8.93 14.01 1.22
N LYS A 5 10.09 14.67 1.33
CA LYS A 5 10.63 15.57 0.30
C LYS A 5 12.05 15.15 -0.06
N ASP A 6 12.22 14.64 -1.27
CA ASP A 6 13.50 14.20 -1.86
C ASP A 6 14.35 13.34 -0.92
N VAL A 7 13.69 12.37 -0.28
CA VAL A 7 14.27 11.56 0.79
C VAL A 7 15.22 10.51 0.22
N GLU A 8 16.49 10.60 0.61
CA GLU A 8 17.48 9.56 0.40
C GLU A 8 17.84 8.90 1.74
N LYS A 9 18.01 7.59 1.73
CA LYS A 9 18.56 6.84 2.87
C LYS A 9 19.60 5.86 2.40
N VAL A 10 20.84 6.07 2.86
CA VAL A 10 21.97 5.16 2.62
C VAL A 10 22.42 4.60 3.96
N PHE A 11 22.45 3.26 4.04
CA PHE A 11 23.05 2.53 5.15
C PHE A 11 24.52 2.19 4.83
N GLY A 12 25.36 2.17 5.85
CA GLY A 12 26.77 1.90 5.74
C GLY A 12 27.61 3.08 6.26
N GLY A 13 28.46 2.80 7.25
CA GLY A 13 29.38 3.77 7.85
C GLY A 13 30.59 4.10 6.94
N PRO A 14 31.56 4.91 7.41
CA PRO A 14 32.75 5.28 6.64
C PRO A 14 33.56 4.07 6.15
N LEU A 15 33.69 3.02 6.96
CA LEU A 15 34.37 1.76 6.62
C LEU A 15 33.64 0.96 5.53
N ALA A 16 32.30 0.94 5.56
CA ALA A 16 31.48 0.31 4.52
C ALA A 16 31.63 1.06 3.16
N ARG A 17 31.90 2.36 3.21
CA ARG A 17 32.20 3.15 2.01
C ARG A 17 33.47 2.66 1.30
N LEU A 18 34.50 2.34 2.07
CA LEU A 18 35.77 1.83 1.54
C LEU A 18 35.64 0.39 0.98
N ARG A 19 34.70 -0.39 1.51
CA ARG A 19 34.45 -1.78 1.10
C ARG A 19 33.37 -1.93 0.02
N GLY A 20 32.75 -0.84 -0.44
CA GLY A 20 31.66 -0.90 -1.41
C GLY A 20 30.33 -1.45 -0.85
N GLU A 21 30.20 -1.61 0.47
CA GLU A 21 29.05 -2.23 1.16
C GLU A 21 27.93 -1.22 1.49
N ARG A 22 27.81 -0.14 0.72
CA ARG A 22 26.73 0.84 0.92
C ARG A 22 25.43 0.36 0.30
N VAL A 23 24.37 0.35 1.10
CA VAL A 23 23.03 0.01 0.64
C VAL A 23 22.20 1.29 0.59
N ARG A 24 21.81 1.71 -0.61
CA ARG A 24 20.86 2.80 -0.81
C ARG A 24 19.44 2.23 -0.69
N ALA A 25 18.82 2.43 0.46
CA ALA A 25 17.50 1.91 0.75
C ALA A 25 16.36 2.81 0.24
N LEU A 26 16.61 4.13 0.15
CA LEU A 26 15.71 5.10 -0.48
C LEU A 26 16.51 6.05 -1.36
N ASP A 27 15.95 6.43 -2.51
CA ASP A 27 16.61 7.21 -3.55
C ASP A 27 15.64 8.27 -4.11
N GLY A 28 15.62 9.46 -3.49
CA GLY A 28 14.83 10.61 -3.92
C GLY A 28 13.32 10.43 -3.75
N VAL A 29 12.86 9.79 -2.65
CA VAL A 29 11.44 9.59 -2.40
C VAL A 29 10.75 10.89 -2.04
N SER A 30 9.77 11.28 -2.86
CA SER A 30 8.83 12.37 -2.58
C SER A 30 7.40 11.82 -2.55
N LEU A 31 6.71 12.04 -1.40
CA LEU A 31 5.37 11.53 -1.16
C LEU A 31 4.63 12.46 -0.19
N GLU A 32 3.39 12.76 -0.50
CA GLU A 32 2.48 13.46 0.40
C GLU A 32 1.30 12.59 0.76
N VAL A 33 1.00 12.50 2.06
CA VAL A 33 -0.17 11.82 2.58
C VAL A 33 -1.07 12.85 3.27
N PRO A 34 -2.23 13.16 2.71
CA PRO A 34 -3.15 14.13 3.31
C PRO A 34 -3.75 13.60 4.62
N PRO A 35 -4.30 14.49 5.47
CA PRO A 35 -5.14 14.07 6.59
C PRO A 35 -6.29 13.19 6.09
N GLY A 36 -6.71 12.22 6.91
CA GLY A 36 -7.82 11.33 6.59
C GLY A 36 -7.48 10.18 5.62
N ALA A 37 -6.31 10.18 5.00
CA ALA A 37 -5.97 9.18 3.99
C ALA A 37 -5.63 7.81 4.58
N ALA A 38 -6.01 6.75 3.87
CA ALA A 38 -5.47 5.40 4.05
C ALA A 38 -4.57 5.07 2.87
N VAL A 39 -3.29 4.87 3.14
CA VAL A 39 -2.27 4.64 2.12
C VAL A 39 -1.63 3.27 2.31
N GLY A 40 -1.72 2.45 1.27
CA GLY A 40 -1.01 1.18 1.17
C GLY A 40 0.41 1.37 0.63
N LEU A 41 1.39 0.79 1.28
CA LEU A 41 2.75 0.71 0.77
C LEU A 41 2.98 -0.68 0.16
N VAL A 42 3.18 -0.75 -1.13
CA VAL A 42 3.37 -2.01 -1.86
C VAL A 42 4.73 -2.03 -2.56
N GLY A 43 5.30 -3.21 -2.68
CA GLY A 43 6.59 -3.40 -3.34
C GLY A 43 7.27 -4.69 -2.91
N PRO A 44 8.27 -5.18 -3.67
CA PRO A 44 9.00 -6.38 -3.33
C PRO A 44 9.81 -6.22 -2.03
N ASN A 45 10.33 -7.32 -1.52
CA ASN A 45 11.26 -7.26 -0.39
C ASN A 45 12.50 -6.44 -0.77
N GLY A 46 12.94 -5.56 0.13
CA GLY A 46 14.03 -4.63 -0.15
C GLY A 46 13.63 -3.35 -0.91
N ALA A 47 12.36 -3.17 -1.30
CA ALA A 47 11.89 -1.97 -2.01
C ALA A 47 12.02 -0.67 -1.20
N GLY A 48 12.23 -0.74 0.12
CA GLY A 48 12.37 0.43 1.00
C GLY A 48 11.18 0.68 1.92
N LYS A 49 10.11 -0.15 1.89
CA LYS A 49 8.88 0.03 2.71
C LYS A 49 9.20 0.23 4.19
N SER A 50 9.87 -0.73 4.83
CA SER A 50 10.20 -0.63 6.27
C SER A 50 11.19 0.50 6.57
N THR A 51 12.02 0.92 5.61
CA THR A 51 12.88 2.10 5.77
C THR A 51 12.05 3.37 5.78
N LEU A 52 11.07 3.49 4.89
CA LEU A 52 10.12 4.60 4.85
C LEU A 52 9.32 4.68 6.16
N ILE A 53 8.82 3.55 6.65
CA ILE A 53 8.12 3.46 7.93
C ILE A 53 9.02 3.90 9.10
N ARG A 54 10.27 3.43 9.17
CA ARG A 54 11.21 3.82 10.25
C ARG A 54 11.52 5.31 10.24
N LEU A 55 11.60 5.93 9.07
CA LEU A 55 11.73 7.39 8.93
C LEU A 55 10.47 8.11 9.44
N LEU A 56 9.29 7.63 9.08
CA LEU A 56 8.01 8.17 9.53
C LEU A 56 7.84 8.08 11.06
N LEU A 57 8.29 6.98 11.66
CA LEU A 57 8.27 6.79 13.11
C LEU A 57 9.35 7.59 13.86
N GLY A 58 10.28 8.22 13.13
CA GLY A 58 11.40 8.96 13.73
C GLY A 58 12.50 8.06 14.31
N TYR A 59 12.49 6.75 14.02
CA TYR A 59 13.52 5.81 14.50
C TYR A 59 14.87 6.02 13.82
N ILE A 60 14.85 6.52 12.59
CA ILE A 60 16.05 6.86 11.83
C ILE A 60 15.85 8.22 11.13
N SER A 61 16.96 8.90 10.83
CA SER A 61 16.94 10.14 10.05
C SER A 61 17.30 9.87 8.58
N PRO A 62 16.80 10.66 7.62
CA PRO A 62 17.21 10.57 6.22
C PRO A 62 18.68 10.95 6.07
N THR A 63 19.33 10.47 5.01
CA THR A 63 20.68 10.90 4.62
C THR A 63 20.64 12.25 3.90
N ARG A 64 19.59 12.46 3.09
CA ARG A 64 19.25 13.73 2.42
C ARG A 64 17.74 13.88 2.36
N GLY A 65 17.28 15.10 2.08
CA GLY A 65 15.87 15.43 2.05
C GLY A 65 15.29 15.58 3.45
N GLY A 66 13.96 15.51 3.55
CA GLY A 66 13.27 15.72 4.81
C GLY A 66 11.96 14.94 4.94
N VAL A 67 11.61 14.61 6.19
CA VAL A 67 10.32 13.99 6.53
C VAL A 67 9.62 14.85 7.56
N GLN A 68 8.33 15.07 7.38
CA GLN A 68 7.49 15.83 8.32
C GLN A 68 6.17 15.12 8.58
N VAL A 69 5.69 15.21 9.81
CA VAL A 69 4.36 14.76 10.26
C VAL A 69 3.70 15.93 10.96
N GLY A 70 2.56 16.38 10.45
CA GLY A 70 1.89 17.57 11.01
C GLY A 70 2.77 18.84 11.02
N GLY A 71 3.68 18.98 10.04
CA GLY A 71 4.63 20.10 9.95
C GLY A 71 5.82 20.02 10.93
N ARG A 72 5.98 18.91 11.67
CA ARG A 72 7.05 18.68 12.66
C ARG A 72 7.99 17.58 12.18
N LEU A 73 9.18 17.50 12.76
CA LEU A 73 10.01 16.30 12.59
C LEU A 73 9.27 15.07 13.13
N PRO A 74 9.44 13.89 12.51
CA PRO A 74 8.74 12.67 12.93
C PRO A 74 8.93 12.35 14.42
N ARG A 75 10.15 12.49 14.94
CA ARG A 75 10.45 12.25 16.35
C ARG A 75 9.69 13.21 17.27
N ASP A 76 9.72 14.50 16.95
CA ASP A 76 9.03 15.54 17.75
C ASP A 76 7.50 15.33 17.73
N TYR A 77 6.97 14.88 16.58
CA TYR A 77 5.55 14.53 16.48
C TYR A 77 5.22 13.30 17.32
N ALA A 78 6.04 12.25 17.22
CA ALA A 78 5.84 11.00 17.96
C ALA A 78 5.92 11.22 19.48
N GLU A 79 6.84 12.04 19.96
CA GLU A 79 6.97 12.40 21.38
C GLU A 79 5.76 13.19 21.91
N ARG A 80 5.17 14.07 21.09
CA ARG A 80 4.04 14.93 21.53
C ARG A 80 2.67 14.29 21.34
N HIS A 81 2.47 13.61 20.22
CA HIS A 81 1.15 13.13 19.81
C HIS A 81 1.06 11.61 19.76
N GLY A 82 2.20 10.91 19.76
CA GLY A 82 2.29 9.49 19.53
C GLY A 82 1.94 9.08 18.10
N ILE A 83 2.46 7.95 17.68
CA ILE A 83 2.08 7.24 16.45
C ILE A 83 1.75 5.81 16.88
N ALA A 84 0.55 5.32 16.55
CA ALA A 84 0.20 3.92 16.77
C ALA A 84 0.96 3.06 15.74
N TYR A 85 1.64 2.02 16.19
CA TYR A 85 2.47 1.20 15.32
C TYR A 85 2.29 -0.28 15.62
N VAL A 86 2.06 -1.06 14.58
CA VAL A 86 2.08 -2.52 14.58
C VAL A 86 3.23 -2.97 13.70
N PRO A 87 4.32 -3.52 14.26
CA PRO A 87 5.47 -3.99 13.50
C PRO A 87 5.20 -5.36 12.84
N ASP A 88 5.93 -5.67 11.77
CA ASP A 88 5.98 -7.01 11.16
C ASP A 88 6.36 -8.09 12.20
N ARG A 89 7.33 -7.79 13.04
CA ARG A 89 7.74 -8.69 14.13
C ARG A 89 7.43 -8.07 15.48
N VAL A 90 6.39 -8.60 16.10
CA VAL A 90 5.99 -8.17 17.44
C VAL A 90 6.95 -8.75 18.46
N SER A 91 7.61 -7.88 19.22
CA SER A 91 8.51 -8.26 20.31
C SER A 91 8.04 -7.63 21.62
N LEU A 92 7.58 -8.44 22.53
CA LEU A 92 7.10 -8.05 23.84
C LEU A 92 7.79 -8.89 24.92
N PRO A 93 7.92 -8.39 26.16
CA PRO A 93 8.50 -9.15 27.25
C PRO A 93 7.77 -10.48 27.47
N HIS A 94 8.49 -11.56 27.34
CA HIS A 94 7.95 -12.93 27.36
C HIS A 94 7.21 -13.26 28.67
N ALA A 95 7.63 -12.67 29.80
CA ALA A 95 7.05 -12.90 31.11
C ALA A 95 5.71 -12.17 31.32
N TRP A 96 5.39 -11.18 30.51
CA TRP A 96 4.14 -10.44 30.64
C TRP A 96 2.94 -11.33 30.29
N THR A 97 1.82 -11.11 30.96
CA THR A 97 0.53 -11.64 30.52
C THR A 97 -0.09 -10.73 29.48
N VAL A 98 -1.05 -11.22 28.71
CA VAL A 98 -1.79 -10.40 27.74
C VAL A 98 -2.39 -9.16 28.43
N ARG A 99 -3.10 -9.34 29.54
CA ARG A 99 -3.65 -8.23 30.32
C ARG A 99 -2.57 -7.30 30.88
N GLY A 100 -1.46 -7.85 31.37
CA GLY A 100 -0.34 -7.07 31.87
C GLY A 100 0.31 -6.19 30.80
N ALA A 101 0.49 -6.73 29.59
CA ALA A 101 0.96 -5.97 28.43
C ALA A 101 0.03 -4.80 28.11
N LEU A 102 -1.29 -5.03 28.09
CA LEU A 102 -2.26 -3.99 27.80
C LEU A 102 -2.29 -2.89 28.87
N HIS A 103 -2.15 -3.28 30.15
CA HIS A 103 -1.99 -2.28 31.24
C HIS A 103 -0.72 -1.44 31.08
N ALA A 104 0.42 -2.06 30.73
CA ALA A 104 1.65 -1.32 30.48
C ALA A 104 1.49 -0.31 29.32
N PHE A 105 0.85 -0.73 28.23
CA PHE A 105 0.58 0.17 27.08
C PHE A 105 -0.37 1.33 27.43
N THR A 106 -1.40 1.09 28.27
CA THR A 106 -2.29 2.17 28.69
C THR A 106 -1.59 3.19 29.58
N ALA A 107 -0.68 2.73 30.43
CA ALA A 107 0.14 3.60 31.27
C ALA A 107 1.10 4.46 30.44
N LEU A 108 1.77 3.87 29.45
CA LEU A 108 2.68 4.57 28.54
C LEU A 108 1.94 5.53 27.58
N GLY A 109 0.72 5.19 27.20
CA GLY A 109 -0.06 5.95 26.25
C GLY A 109 -0.99 7.00 26.84
N GLU A 110 -0.99 7.17 28.19
CA GLU A 110 -1.88 8.08 28.92
C GLU A 110 -3.36 7.86 28.55
N VAL A 111 -3.75 6.59 28.43
CA VAL A 111 -5.09 6.22 28.00
C VAL A 111 -6.12 6.49 29.09
N GLU A 112 -7.16 7.26 28.78
CA GLU A 112 -8.27 7.48 29.69
C GLU A 112 -9.08 6.19 29.91
N LYS A 113 -9.58 6.01 31.16
CA LYS A 113 -10.36 4.85 31.60
C LYS A 113 -9.74 3.51 31.15
N PRO A 114 -8.48 3.23 31.56
CA PRO A 114 -7.72 2.12 31.02
C PRO A 114 -8.40 0.76 31.22
N ALA A 115 -9.03 0.52 32.36
CA ALA A 115 -9.70 -0.75 32.64
C ALA A 115 -10.84 -1.05 31.67
N GLU A 116 -11.75 -0.11 31.44
CA GLU A 116 -12.87 -0.26 30.53
C GLU A 116 -12.37 -0.46 29.08
N ARG A 117 -11.33 0.28 28.71
CA ARG A 117 -10.77 0.23 27.36
C ARG A 117 -10.05 -1.09 27.10
N ILE A 118 -9.31 -1.62 28.08
CA ILE A 118 -8.69 -2.94 28.02
C ILE A 118 -9.76 -4.04 27.83
N GLU A 119 -10.81 -4.06 28.66
CA GLU A 119 -11.86 -5.08 28.55
C GLU A 119 -12.56 -5.01 27.20
N ARG A 120 -12.86 -3.83 26.71
CA ARG A 120 -13.49 -3.63 25.40
C ARG A 120 -12.61 -4.15 24.26
N ILE A 121 -11.32 -3.79 24.24
CA ILE A 121 -10.42 -4.20 23.15
C ILE A 121 -10.12 -5.70 23.20
N MET A 122 -9.99 -6.26 24.39
CA MET A 122 -9.79 -7.70 24.58
C MET A 122 -10.96 -8.50 24.01
N ARG A 123 -12.22 -8.09 24.28
CA ARG A 123 -13.40 -8.72 23.71
C ARG A 123 -13.40 -8.62 22.18
N ARG A 124 -13.12 -7.42 21.64
CA ARG A 124 -13.13 -7.18 20.18
C ARG A 124 -12.10 -8.01 19.44
N LEU A 125 -10.93 -8.22 20.03
CA LEU A 125 -9.83 -9.00 19.42
C LEU A 125 -9.75 -10.44 19.92
N GLY A 126 -10.79 -10.94 20.65
CA GLY A 126 -10.83 -12.32 21.11
C GLY A 126 -9.68 -12.71 22.04
N LEU A 127 -9.25 -11.77 22.88
CA LEU A 127 -8.12 -11.95 23.82
C LEU A 127 -8.59 -12.23 25.26
N THR A 128 -9.90 -12.24 25.53
CA THR A 128 -10.45 -12.36 26.88
C THR A 128 -10.03 -13.67 27.55
N GLU A 129 -10.16 -14.80 26.85
CA GLU A 129 -9.76 -16.13 27.32
C GLU A 129 -8.22 -16.25 27.55
N LEU A 130 -7.47 -15.36 26.88
CA LEU A 130 -6.00 -15.32 26.93
C LEU A 130 -5.46 -14.33 27.95
N ALA A 131 -6.31 -13.63 28.71
CA ALA A 131 -5.96 -12.52 29.60
C ALA A 131 -4.76 -12.80 30.50
N HIS A 132 -4.73 -13.99 31.09
CA HIS A 132 -3.70 -14.43 32.02
C HIS A 132 -2.59 -15.25 31.36
N ARG A 133 -2.69 -15.50 30.05
CA ARG A 133 -1.67 -16.26 29.31
C ARG A 133 -0.43 -15.40 29.11
N ARG A 134 0.75 -15.99 29.29
CA ARG A 134 2.03 -15.30 29.05
C ARG A 134 2.22 -15.05 27.55
N VAL A 135 2.85 -13.94 27.22
CA VAL A 135 3.23 -13.57 25.84
C VAL A 135 4.02 -14.68 25.15
N ALA A 136 4.97 -15.30 25.88
CA ALA A 136 5.76 -16.42 25.36
C ALA A 136 4.93 -17.64 24.92
N ALA A 137 3.71 -17.79 25.40
CA ALA A 137 2.83 -18.92 25.07
C ALA A 137 1.76 -18.58 24.01
N LEU A 138 1.82 -17.40 23.41
CA LEU A 138 0.91 -16.98 22.34
C LEU A 138 1.34 -17.55 21.00
N SER A 139 0.36 -17.94 20.17
CA SER A 139 0.59 -18.17 18.75
C SER A 139 0.94 -16.85 18.04
N LYS A 140 1.52 -16.92 16.83
CA LYS A 140 1.80 -15.73 16.00
C LYS A 140 0.56 -14.86 15.84
N GLY A 141 -0.59 -15.42 15.47
CA GLY A 141 -1.84 -14.68 15.30
C GLY A 141 -2.35 -14.03 16.59
N ASN A 142 -2.22 -14.72 17.75
CA ASN A 142 -2.59 -14.13 19.03
C ASN A 142 -1.67 -12.97 19.43
N LEU A 143 -0.38 -13.10 19.15
CA LEU A 143 0.60 -12.03 19.38
C LEU A 143 0.31 -10.83 18.47
N GLN A 144 -0.05 -11.08 17.22
CA GLN A 144 -0.45 -10.04 16.28
C GLN A 144 -1.73 -9.32 16.74
N ARG A 145 -2.74 -10.07 17.22
CA ARG A 145 -3.95 -9.46 17.81
C ARG A 145 -3.64 -8.62 19.05
N LEU A 146 -2.66 -9.02 19.86
CA LEU A 146 -2.22 -8.23 21.01
C LEU A 146 -1.53 -6.92 20.57
N ALA A 147 -0.72 -6.94 19.52
CA ALA A 147 -0.11 -5.74 18.96
C ALA A 147 -1.17 -4.78 18.34
N LEU A 148 -2.17 -5.33 17.65
CA LEU A 148 -3.31 -4.55 17.17
C LEU A 148 -4.13 -3.95 18.32
N ALA A 149 -4.30 -4.69 19.43
CA ALA A 149 -4.96 -4.17 20.62
C ALA A 149 -4.23 -2.94 21.17
N GLN A 150 -2.92 -3.00 21.27
CA GLN A 150 -2.08 -1.88 21.68
C GLN A 150 -2.26 -0.66 20.76
N ALA A 151 -2.21 -0.84 19.45
CA ALA A 151 -2.33 0.24 18.48
C ALA A 151 -3.72 0.89 18.52
N LEU A 152 -4.79 0.09 18.63
CA LEU A 152 -6.18 0.57 18.65
C LEU A 152 -6.61 1.16 20.00
N MET A 153 -5.92 0.81 21.09
CA MET A 153 -6.17 1.43 22.40
C MET A 153 -5.68 2.87 22.46
N ALA A 154 -4.57 3.17 21.80
CA ALA A 154 -4.03 4.51 21.75
C ALA A 154 -4.91 5.37 20.83
N ASP A 155 -5.42 6.48 21.34
CA ASP A 155 -6.21 7.42 20.54
C ASP A 155 -5.27 8.35 19.77
N ARG A 156 -4.64 7.80 18.71
CA ARG A 156 -3.64 8.49 17.90
C ARG A 156 -4.22 8.87 16.55
N LYS A 157 -3.77 9.99 15.98
CA LYS A 157 -4.19 10.44 14.63
C LYS A 157 -3.46 9.72 13.51
N VAL A 158 -2.29 9.13 13.79
CA VAL A 158 -1.49 8.39 12.81
C VAL A 158 -1.34 6.95 13.28
N MET A 159 -1.67 6.01 12.43
CA MET A 159 -1.47 4.57 12.65
C MET A 159 -0.68 3.98 11.49
N VAL A 160 0.30 3.16 11.83
CA VAL A 160 1.16 2.45 10.87
C VAL A 160 1.09 0.97 11.16
N LEU A 161 0.77 0.18 10.15
CA LEU A 161 0.82 -1.29 10.20
C LEU A 161 1.87 -1.77 9.18
N ASP A 162 2.92 -2.41 9.66
CA ASP A 162 3.94 -3.07 8.83
C ASP A 162 3.66 -4.58 8.88
N GLU A 163 3.05 -5.13 7.82
CA GLU A 163 2.54 -6.51 7.75
C GLU A 163 1.57 -6.83 8.90
N GLY A 164 0.71 -5.85 9.26
CA GLY A 164 -0.08 -5.85 10.50
C GLY A 164 -1.13 -6.94 10.63
N THR A 165 -1.43 -7.67 9.57
CA THR A 165 -2.40 -8.77 9.52
C THR A 165 -1.75 -10.13 9.24
N ASP A 166 -0.42 -10.16 9.05
CA ASP A 166 0.29 -11.40 8.79
C ASP A 166 0.16 -12.42 9.95
N GLY A 167 -0.16 -13.66 9.58
CA GLY A 167 -0.39 -14.73 10.55
C GLY A 167 -1.77 -14.74 11.21
N LEU A 168 -2.68 -13.87 10.79
CA LEU A 168 -4.10 -13.96 11.11
C LEU A 168 -4.83 -14.86 10.12
N ASP A 169 -5.84 -15.57 10.60
CA ASP A 169 -6.77 -16.26 9.71
C ASP A 169 -7.71 -15.27 8.99
N PRO A 170 -8.36 -15.67 7.89
CA PRO A 170 -9.20 -14.78 7.08
C PRO A 170 -10.34 -14.10 7.85
N GLU A 171 -10.91 -14.77 8.86
CA GLU A 171 -11.96 -14.20 9.70
C GLU A 171 -11.41 -13.02 10.52
N TRP A 172 -10.23 -13.19 11.13
CA TRP A 172 -9.60 -12.11 11.88
C TRP A 172 -9.11 -10.97 11.00
N VAL A 173 -8.61 -11.25 9.80
CA VAL A 173 -8.27 -10.21 8.81
C VAL A 173 -9.50 -9.35 8.51
N ALA A 174 -10.66 -9.97 8.27
CA ALA A 174 -11.91 -9.24 8.01
C ALA A 174 -12.33 -8.36 9.21
N ARG A 175 -12.29 -8.90 10.43
CA ARG A 175 -12.61 -8.15 11.66
C ARG A 175 -11.65 -6.98 11.90
N VAL A 176 -10.35 -7.18 11.71
CA VAL A 176 -9.34 -6.11 11.86
C VAL A 176 -9.61 -5.00 10.86
N ARG A 177 -9.91 -5.33 9.60
CA ARG A 177 -10.27 -4.35 8.58
C ARG A 177 -11.47 -3.48 8.99
N GLU A 178 -12.52 -4.10 9.52
CA GLU A 178 -13.68 -3.37 10.05
C GLU A 178 -13.29 -2.43 11.20
N MET A 179 -12.46 -2.91 12.13
CA MET A 179 -11.96 -2.11 13.25
C MET A 179 -11.11 -0.92 12.78
N LEU A 180 -10.27 -1.09 11.76
CA LEU A 180 -9.49 0.00 11.16
C LEU A 180 -10.40 1.01 10.44
N ALA A 181 -11.43 0.55 9.74
CA ALA A 181 -12.41 1.41 9.11
C ALA A 181 -13.22 2.22 10.13
N GLU A 182 -13.65 1.61 11.26
CA GLU A 182 -14.30 2.31 12.37
C GLU A 182 -13.36 3.33 13.02
N TRP A 183 -12.11 2.93 13.27
CA TRP A 183 -11.11 3.82 13.83
C TRP A 183 -10.93 5.07 12.94
N ARG A 184 -10.82 4.91 11.63
CA ARG A 184 -10.71 6.04 10.68
C ARG A 184 -11.96 6.92 10.68
N ARG A 185 -13.16 6.32 10.69
CA ARG A 185 -14.43 7.08 10.68
C ARG A 185 -14.65 7.92 11.95
N ALA A 186 -14.04 7.56 13.06
CA ALA A 186 -14.18 8.27 14.32
C ALA A 186 -13.51 9.66 14.32
N ASP A 187 -12.52 9.91 13.45
CA ASP A 187 -11.90 11.20 13.24
C ASP A 187 -11.43 11.32 11.79
N PRO A 188 -11.95 12.31 11.01
CA PRO A 188 -11.64 12.48 9.59
C PRO A 188 -10.18 12.88 9.32
N GLU A 189 -9.40 13.25 10.33
CA GLU A 189 -7.99 13.55 10.19
C GLU A 189 -7.08 12.34 10.36
N ARG A 190 -7.61 11.18 10.76
CA ARG A 190 -6.82 9.97 11.01
C ARG A 190 -6.19 9.42 9.75
N VAL A 191 -4.88 9.23 9.80
CA VAL A 191 -4.08 8.70 8.71
C VAL A 191 -3.70 7.26 9.02
N LEU A 192 -3.94 6.36 8.07
CA LEU A 192 -3.53 4.97 8.11
C LEU A 192 -2.44 4.72 7.05
N ILE A 193 -1.29 4.24 7.47
CA ILE A 193 -0.26 3.68 6.59
C ILE A 193 -0.27 2.16 6.77
N PHE A 194 -0.50 1.45 5.68
CA PHE A 194 -0.64 -0.01 5.69
C PHE A 194 0.35 -0.63 4.70
N ALA A 195 1.40 -1.27 5.20
CA ALA A 195 2.33 -2.02 4.36
C ALA A 195 1.96 -3.50 4.41
N SER A 196 1.76 -4.10 3.25
CA SER A 196 1.53 -5.54 3.08
C SER A 196 2.11 -6.03 1.75
N HIS A 197 2.50 -7.30 1.72
CA HIS A 197 2.83 -8.00 0.48
C HIS A 197 1.57 -8.58 -0.20
N ASP A 198 0.45 -8.64 0.49
CA ASP A 198 -0.84 -9.03 -0.08
C ASP A 198 -1.55 -7.81 -0.69
N LEU A 199 -1.51 -7.73 -2.02
CA LEU A 199 -2.10 -6.62 -2.79
C LEU A 199 -3.61 -6.57 -2.65
N ASP A 200 -4.28 -7.72 -2.52
CA ASP A 200 -5.74 -7.79 -2.38
C ASP A 200 -6.17 -7.21 -1.02
N GLU A 201 -5.33 -7.38 0.01
CA GLU A 201 -5.55 -6.78 1.31
C GLU A 201 -5.36 -5.28 1.29
N VAL A 202 -4.29 -4.80 0.65
CA VAL A 202 -4.05 -3.37 0.47
C VAL A 202 -5.20 -2.71 -0.27
N GLU A 203 -5.70 -3.34 -1.34
CA GLU A 203 -6.83 -2.82 -2.13
C GLU A 203 -8.12 -2.68 -1.32
N ARG A 204 -8.31 -3.56 -0.30
CA ARG A 204 -9.49 -3.51 0.59
C ARG A 204 -9.38 -2.52 1.74
N VAL A 205 -8.17 -2.17 2.17
CA VAL A 205 -7.92 -1.32 3.34
C VAL A 205 -7.58 0.11 2.95
N ALA A 206 -6.80 0.28 1.88
CA ALA A 206 -6.25 1.56 1.47
C ALA A 206 -7.13 2.26 0.41
N GLU A 207 -7.00 3.57 0.35
CA GLU A 207 -7.60 4.43 -0.69
C GLU A 207 -6.61 4.79 -1.78
N GLN A 208 -5.33 4.71 -1.46
CA GLN A 208 -4.21 4.90 -2.38
C GLN A 208 -3.16 3.85 -2.12
N ALA A 209 -2.53 3.34 -3.17
CA ALA A 209 -1.37 2.47 -3.07
C ALA A 209 -0.13 3.18 -3.63
N VAL A 210 0.92 3.21 -2.84
CA VAL A 210 2.24 3.71 -3.23
C VAL A 210 3.11 2.52 -3.61
N VAL A 211 3.44 2.41 -4.90
CA VAL A 211 4.29 1.35 -5.43
C VAL A 211 5.74 1.76 -5.26
N LEU A 212 6.46 1.01 -4.42
CA LEU A 212 7.89 1.17 -4.18
C LEU A 212 8.69 0.09 -4.90
N SER A 213 9.76 0.50 -5.57
CA SER A 213 10.74 -0.42 -6.15
C SER A 213 12.11 0.23 -6.15
N GLU A 214 13.15 -0.51 -5.72
CA GLU A 214 14.54 -0.05 -5.67
C GLU A 214 14.72 1.28 -4.92
N GLY A 215 13.98 1.46 -3.82
CA GLY A 215 14.04 2.67 -3.00
C GLY A 215 13.37 3.90 -3.60
N ARG A 216 12.61 3.77 -4.69
CA ARG A 216 11.90 4.87 -5.37
C ARG A 216 10.40 4.64 -5.38
N VAL A 217 9.64 5.71 -5.33
CA VAL A 217 8.20 5.67 -5.66
C VAL A 217 8.08 5.57 -7.17
N ARG A 218 7.48 4.48 -7.65
CA ARG A 218 7.27 4.24 -9.08
C ARG A 218 5.91 4.78 -9.52
N GLU A 219 4.91 4.59 -8.69
CA GLU A 219 3.54 5.00 -8.99
C GLU A 219 2.78 5.25 -7.70
N VAL A 220 1.83 6.18 -7.73
CA VAL A 220 0.80 6.34 -6.70
C VAL A 220 -0.54 6.04 -7.36
N ILE A 221 -1.19 4.98 -6.92
CA ILE A 221 -2.42 4.44 -7.49
C ILE A 221 -3.60 4.85 -6.61
N ASP A 222 -4.59 5.57 -7.16
CA ASP A 222 -5.86 5.80 -6.48
C ASP A 222 -6.74 4.55 -6.56
N LEU A 223 -7.14 4.03 -5.39
CA LEU A 223 -7.98 2.84 -5.24
C LEU A 223 -9.47 3.17 -5.06
N ARG A 224 -9.81 4.45 -4.81
CA ARG A 224 -11.20 4.92 -4.67
C ARG A 224 -11.99 4.96 -5.97
N GLY A 225 -11.31 4.82 -7.09
CA GLY A 225 -11.94 4.64 -8.41
C GLY A 225 -12.13 5.93 -9.19
N GLY A 226 -11.06 6.55 -9.67
CA GLY A 226 -11.15 7.70 -10.58
C GLY A 226 -9.93 7.98 -11.43
N GLY A 227 -8.77 7.42 -11.13
CA GLY A 227 -7.51 7.77 -11.79
C GLY A 227 -6.71 6.56 -12.27
N GLY A 228 -7.34 5.62 -12.97
CA GLY A 228 -6.67 4.50 -13.61
C GLY A 228 -6.60 4.62 -15.12
N PRO A 229 -5.89 3.71 -15.81
CA PRO A 229 -6.05 3.53 -17.24
C PRO A 229 -7.54 3.46 -17.58
N LEU A 230 -7.91 3.79 -18.81
CA LEU A 230 -9.28 3.86 -19.30
C LEU A 230 -10.15 2.78 -18.63
N PRO A 231 -11.36 3.14 -18.11
CA PRO A 231 -12.22 2.18 -17.46
C PRO A 231 -12.35 0.95 -18.34
N ALA A 232 -11.91 -0.20 -17.81
CA ALA A 232 -12.06 -1.47 -18.50
C ALA A 232 -13.43 -2.06 -18.19
N TYR A 233 -14.00 -2.74 -19.16
CA TYR A 233 -15.29 -3.38 -19.04
C TYR A 233 -15.16 -4.81 -19.56
N ARG A 234 -15.77 -5.75 -18.86
CA ARG A 234 -16.03 -7.08 -19.37
C ARG A 234 -17.32 -7.04 -20.17
N LEU A 235 -17.22 -7.36 -21.43
CA LEU A 235 -18.30 -7.38 -22.39
C LEU A 235 -18.61 -8.82 -22.78
N GLU A 236 -19.83 -9.27 -22.52
CA GLU A 236 -20.32 -10.57 -22.99
C GLU A 236 -21.15 -10.38 -24.24
N VAL A 237 -20.74 -11.01 -25.35
CA VAL A 237 -21.35 -10.81 -26.68
C VAL A 237 -21.73 -12.16 -27.29
N GLU A 238 -22.96 -12.30 -27.78
CA GLU A 238 -23.43 -13.51 -28.47
C GLU A 238 -22.99 -13.54 -29.95
N GLY A 239 -22.80 -14.76 -30.45
CA GLY A 239 -22.60 -15.04 -31.86
C GLY A 239 -21.22 -15.61 -32.18
N THR A 240 -21.14 -16.36 -33.29
CA THR A 240 -19.93 -17.04 -33.75
C THR A 240 -18.83 -16.09 -34.21
N ASP A 241 -19.19 -14.86 -34.66
CA ASP A 241 -18.25 -13.80 -35.06
C ASP A 241 -18.11 -12.69 -34.02
N ALA A 242 -18.46 -12.97 -32.74
CA ALA A 242 -18.42 -11.99 -31.64
C ALA A 242 -17.05 -11.28 -31.56
N GLY A 243 -15.95 -12.00 -31.62
CA GLY A 243 -14.60 -11.45 -31.54
C GLY A 243 -14.29 -10.41 -32.62
N LYS A 244 -14.63 -10.66 -33.86
CA LYS A 244 -14.40 -9.72 -34.98
C LYS A 244 -15.24 -8.46 -34.82
N ARG A 245 -16.49 -8.59 -34.39
CA ARG A 245 -17.41 -7.46 -34.18
C ARG A 245 -16.98 -6.60 -33.01
N VAL A 246 -16.54 -7.27 -31.92
CA VAL A 246 -16.01 -6.57 -30.74
C VAL A 246 -14.73 -5.83 -31.09
N GLU A 247 -13.76 -6.45 -31.77
CA GLU A 247 -12.51 -5.80 -32.19
C GLU A 247 -12.79 -4.58 -33.11
N ALA A 248 -13.77 -4.67 -33.99
CA ALA A 248 -14.14 -3.55 -34.88
C ALA A 248 -14.79 -2.38 -34.13
N ALA A 249 -15.50 -2.63 -33.01
CA ALA A 249 -16.13 -1.60 -32.19
C ALA A 249 -15.19 -1.10 -31.05
N PHE A 250 -14.35 -1.98 -30.55
CA PHE A 250 -13.40 -1.73 -29.47
C PHE A 250 -12.00 -2.17 -29.91
N PRO A 251 -11.25 -1.35 -30.64
CA PRO A 251 -9.89 -1.69 -31.05
C PRO A 251 -9.01 -1.98 -29.83
N GLY A 252 -8.33 -3.13 -29.86
CA GLY A 252 -7.52 -3.60 -28.74
C GLY A 252 -8.29 -4.43 -27.71
N ALA A 253 -9.51 -4.87 -28.01
CA ALA A 253 -10.26 -5.80 -27.17
C ALA A 253 -9.50 -7.12 -26.95
N LEU A 254 -9.46 -7.61 -25.72
CA LEU A 254 -8.77 -8.84 -25.36
C LEU A 254 -9.79 -9.92 -24.97
N PRO A 255 -9.71 -11.14 -25.53
CA PRO A 255 -10.57 -12.24 -25.07
C PRO A 255 -10.26 -12.62 -23.64
N VAL A 256 -11.31 -12.93 -22.86
CA VAL A 256 -11.15 -13.41 -21.48
C VAL A 256 -10.79 -14.90 -21.51
N PRO A 257 -9.66 -15.32 -20.92
CA PRO A 257 -9.22 -16.69 -20.92
C PRO A 257 -10.26 -17.63 -20.31
N GLY A 258 -10.59 -18.71 -21.04
CA GLY A 258 -11.57 -19.73 -20.61
C GLY A 258 -13.04 -19.39 -20.92
N GLU A 259 -13.34 -18.24 -21.54
CA GLU A 259 -14.69 -17.78 -21.82
C GLU A 259 -14.85 -17.38 -23.31
N ALA A 260 -15.56 -18.20 -24.08
CA ALA A 260 -15.64 -18.03 -25.55
C ALA A 260 -16.34 -16.74 -26.02
N HIS A 261 -17.15 -16.11 -25.17
CA HIS A 261 -18.01 -14.97 -25.53
C HIS A 261 -17.75 -13.71 -24.68
N ALA A 262 -16.70 -13.72 -23.85
CA ALA A 262 -16.32 -12.59 -23.00
C ALA A 262 -15.05 -11.90 -23.49
N PHE A 263 -15.10 -10.58 -23.51
CA PHE A 263 -14.02 -9.71 -23.98
C PHE A 263 -13.77 -8.60 -22.98
N ARG A 264 -12.51 -8.30 -22.72
CA ARG A 264 -12.10 -7.13 -21.98
C ARG A 264 -11.92 -5.97 -22.96
N VAL A 265 -12.64 -4.88 -22.73
CA VAL A 265 -12.63 -3.68 -23.56
C VAL A 265 -12.37 -2.44 -22.73
N GLU A 266 -11.78 -1.41 -23.34
CA GLU A 266 -11.52 -0.12 -22.70
C GLU A 266 -12.34 0.98 -23.37
N ALA A 267 -12.82 1.94 -22.56
CA ALA A 267 -13.52 3.12 -23.05
C ALA A 267 -13.06 4.37 -22.30
N ALA A 268 -12.86 5.48 -23.03
CA ALA A 268 -12.35 6.73 -22.47
C ALA A 268 -13.34 7.40 -21.49
N SER A 269 -14.63 7.14 -21.63
CA SER A 269 -15.70 7.70 -20.81
C SER A 269 -16.97 6.86 -20.93
N PRO A 270 -17.95 7.04 -20.04
CA PRO A 270 -19.28 6.40 -20.18
C PRO A 270 -19.96 6.75 -21.53
N ARG A 271 -19.74 7.94 -22.07
CA ARG A 271 -20.25 8.34 -23.41
C ARG A 271 -19.53 7.58 -24.51
N ASP A 272 -18.21 7.44 -24.45
CA ASP A 272 -17.42 6.64 -25.40
C ASP A 272 -17.86 5.18 -25.37
N LEU A 273 -18.05 4.60 -24.18
CA LEU A 273 -18.58 3.26 -24.02
C LEU A 273 -19.94 3.10 -24.72
N THR A 274 -20.89 4.01 -24.45
CA THR A 274 -22.23 3.98 -25.08
C THR A 274 -22.14 4.04 -26.58
N HIS A 275 -21.32 4.93 -27.13
CA HIS A 275 -21.13 5.09 -28.58
C HIS A 275 -20.55 3.82 -29.22
N ARG A 276 -19.57 3.18 -28.56
CA ARG A 276 -18.96 1.93 -29.05
C ARG A 276 -19.91 0.74 -28.93
N LEU A 277 -20.72 0.66 -27.86
CA LEU A 277 -21.76 -0.36 -27.72
C LEU A 277 -22.84 -0.21 -28.82
N GLN A 278 -23.22 1.01 -29.16
CA GLN A 278 -24.12 1.28 -30.27
C GLN A 278 -23.51 0.81 -31.59
N ALA A 279 -22.26 1.16 -31.88
CA ALA A 279 -21.55 0.71 -33.07
C ALA A 279 -21.41 -0.83 -33.14
N LEU A 280 -21.30 -1.52 -32.01
CA LEU A 280 -21.31 -2.98 -31.93
C LEU A 280 -22.71 -3.55 -32.28
N ALA A 281 -23.77 -2.95 -31.76
CA ALA A 281 -25.15 -3.37 -32.03
C ALA A 281 -25.51 -3.17 -33.50
N GLU A 282 -25.10 -2.06 -34.12
CA GLU A 282 -25.28 -1.79 -35.56
C GLU A 282 -24.58 -2.84 -36.46
N ARG A 283 -23.52 -3.46 -35.97
CA ARG A 283 -22.83 -4.57 -36.64
C ARG A 283 -23.43 -5.94 -36.31
N GLY A 284 -24.59 -5.96 -35.68
CA GLY A 284 -25.31 -7.18 -35.30
C GLY A 284 -24.69 -7.92 -34.10
N GLY A 285 -23.91 -7.24 -33.25
CA GLY A 285 -23.45 -7.79 -31.97
C GLY A 285 -24.57 -7.71 -30.95
N ILE A 286 -24.88 -8.83 -30.30
CA ILE A 286 -25.85 -8.89 -29.22
C ILE A 286 -25.08 -8.89 -27.89
N VAL A 287 -25.21 -7.80 -27.13
CA VAL A 287 -24.56 -7.64 -25.85
C VAL A 287 -25.44 -8.28 -24.75
N ARG A 288 -24.90 -9.24 -24.03
CA ARG A 288 -25.53 -9.88 -22.88
C ARG A 288 -25.29 -9.13 -21.57
N ALA A 289 -24.05 -8.71 -21.38
CA ALA A 289 -23.64 -8.02 -20.17
C ALA A 289 -22.53 -7.02 -20.45
N VAL A 290 -22.54 -5.92 -19.72
CA VAL A 290 -21.46 -4.93 -19.64
C VAL A 290 -21.13 -4.77 -18.16
N ILE A 291 -20.03 -5.35 -17.74
CA ILE A 291 -19.61 -5.37 -16.33
C ILE A 291 -18.37 -4.48 -16.20
N PRO A 292 -18.43 -3.41 -15.41
CA PRO A 292 -17.23 -2.60 -15.18
C PRO A 292 -16.14 -3.47 -14.54
N GLU A 293 -15.00 -3.58 -15.19
CA GLU A 293 -13.80 -4.17 -14.64
C GLU A 293 -12.88 -3.06 -14.15
N ARG A 294 -12.61 -3.04 -12.88
CA ARG A 294 -11.51 -2.24 -12.34
C ARG A 294 -10.23 -3.05 -12.51
N ALA A 295 -9.22 -2.47 -13.15
CA ALA A 295 -7.89 -3.05 -13.10
C ALA A 295 -7.51 -3.24 -11.63
N THR A 296 -7.31 -4.47 -11.22
CA THR A 296 -6.92 -4.79 -9.84
C THR A 296 -5.58 -4.15 -9.52
N LEU A 297 -5.33 -3.84 -8.24
CA LEU A 297 -4.02 -3.35 -7.80
C LEU A 297 -2.90 -4.29 -8.28
N ARG A 298 -3.16 -5.60 -8.34
CA ARG A 298 -2.22 -6.63 -8.81
C ARG A 298 -1.83 -6.45 -10.27
N GLU A 299 -2.77 -6.12 -11.15
CA GLU A 299 -2.51 -5.85 -12.57
C GLU A 299 -1.72 -4.56 -12.74
N ARG A 300 -2.13 -3.49 -12.06
CA ARG A 300 -1.45 -2.19 -12.09
C ARG A 300 -0.03 -2.29 -11.53
N TYR A 301 0.15 -3.02 -10.43
CA TYR A 301 1.45 -3.29 -9.83
C TYR A 301 2.39 -4.01 -10.80
N ARG A 302 1.92 -5.03 -11.53
CA ARG A 302 2.72 -5.74 -12.55
C ARG A 302 3.20 -4.80 -13.65
N HIS A 303 2.32 -3.92 -14.14
CA HIS A 303 2.68 -2.93 -15.16
C HIS A 303 3.70 -1.91 -14.64
N GLY A 304 3.52 -1.38 -13.46
CA GLY A 304 4.45 -0.43 -12.84
C GLY A 304 5.84 -1.00 -12.57
N VAL A 305 5.92 -2.25 -12.11
CA VAL A 305 7.20 -2.94 -11.87
C VAL A 305 7.86 -3.40 -13.18
N ALA A 306 7.08 -3.90 -14.15
CA ALA A 306 7.61 -4.32 -15.46
C ALA A 306 8.16 -3.15 -16.28
N SER A 307 7.52 -1.98 -16.22
CA SER A 307 7.99 -0.74 -16.84
C SER A 307 9.35 -0.29 -16.27
N ALA A 308 9.61 -0.54 -14.98
CA ALA A 308 10.86 -0.19 -14.31
C ALA A 308 12.04 -1.10 -14.69
N ALA A 309 11.75 -2.34 -15.16
CA ALA A 309 12.76 -3.31 -15.55
C ALA A 309 13.35 -3.06 -16.97
N ARG A 310 12.83 -2.12 -17.75
CA ARG A 310 13.44 -1.72 -19.02
C ARG A 310 14.58 -0.74 -18.74
N PRO A 311 15.86 -1.11 -19.03
CA PRO A 311 16.97 -0.16 -18.93
C PRO A 311 16.71 1.00 -19.90
N ALA A 312 16.94 2.23 -19.45
CA ALA A 312 16.90 3.41 -20.30
C ALA A 312 17.79 3.16 -21.53
N PRO A 313 17.36 3.52 -22.77
CA PRO A 313 18.19 3.40 -23.94
C PRO A 313 19.50 4.15 -23.69
N LYS A 314 20.63 3.46 -23.86
CA LYS A 314 21.95 4.10 -23.79
C LYS A 314 21.94 5.24 -24.78
N PRO A 315 22.42 6.46 -24.45
CA PRO A 315 22.57 7.54 -25.40
C PRO A 315 23.50 7.04 -26.51
N ASP A 316 23.05 7.18 -27.76
CA ASP A 316 23.82 6.78 -28.96
C ASP A 316 25.22 7.42 -28.95
N ALA A 317 26.23 6.57 -28.90
CA ALA A 317 27.63 6.96 -28.95
C ALA A 317 28.10 7.35 -30.39
N SER A 318 27.16 7.57 -31.34
CA SER A 318 27.46 7.85 -32.74
C SER A 318 27.65 9.32 -33.08
N ALA A 319 27.45 10.26 -32.11
CA ALA A 319 27.56 11.70 -32.40
C ALA A 319 28.95 12.31 -32.12
N ALA A 320 29.95 11.51 -31.72
CA ALA A 320 31.28 12.05 -31.35
C ALA A 320 32.40 11.72 -32.36
N ALA A 321 32.08 11.22 -33.55
CA ALA A 321 33.12 10.90 -34.59
C ALA A 321 32.96 11.73 -35.87
N GLY A 322 32.92 13.06 -35.74
CA GLY A 322 32.86 13.93 -36.90
C GLY A 322 33.43 15.32 -36.60
N GLY A 323 34.77 15.47 -36.64
CA GLY A 323 35.32 16.81 -36.47
C GLY A 323 36.82 16.88 -36.21
N LYS A 324 37.63 16.24 -37.05
CA LYS A 324 39.05 16.67 -37.23
C LYS A 324 39.51 16.31 -38.65
N ALA A 325 39.28 17.19 -39.57
CA ALA A 325 40.06 17.29 -40.79
C ALA A 325 40.13 18.77 -41.22
N GLY A 326 41.33 19.35 -41.29
CA GLY A 326 41.64 20.52 -42.07
C GLY A 326 42.11 21.76 -41.32
N ARG A 327 43.41 21.89 -41.20
CA ARG A 327 44.22 23.02 -41.71
C ARG A 327 45.61 22.92 -41.18
N ALA A 328 46.48 22.75 -42.16
CA ALA A 328 47.77 23.38 -42.51
C ALA A 328 48.75 23.68 -41.39
#